data_f5e1fb56b0b451ce2de64ce5e0849a51
#
_entry.id   f5e1fb56b0b451ce2de64ce5e0849a51
#
_cell.length_a   1.000
_cell.length_b   1.000
_cell.length_c   1.000
_cell.angle_alpha   90.00
_cell.angle_beta   90.00
_cell.angle_gamma   90.00
#
_symmetry.space_group_name_H-M   'P 1'
#
loop_
_entity.id
_entity.type
_entity.pdbx_description
1 polymer ?
#
loop_
_entity_poly.entity_id
_entity_poly.type
_entity_poly.pdbx_seq_one_letter_code
_entity_poly.pdbx_strand_id
1 'polypeptide(L)'
;MEILSSYNLNEDDKISSFNDLDASLTYSYAHYLTWLFDERVELIKGQIFKMSPAPSRFHQKVSIKIASPLFEFLKNKACEVYIAPFDVRFPKGSKADEDIYTVLQPDICVICDQSKLDDRGCIGAPDIVVEILSPGNNKKELLNKYNVYQEFGVKEYWIISPGEKTFLKYTLDESGKYQPSKLFTLSEVITSSVLPGFELNLDEVFKD
;
A
#
# COMPACT_ATOMS: atom_id res chain seq x y z
N MET A 1 -11.12 7.84 -19.33
CA MET A 1 -12.42 7.21 -19.58
C MET A 1 -12.35 6.14 -20.70
N GLU A 2 -11.16 5.56 -20.94
CA GLU A 2 -10.94 4.53 -21.99
C GLU A 2 -10.58 3.14 -21.45
N ILE A 3 -10.40 2.96 -20.14
CA ILE A 3 -9.92 1.69 -19.55
C ILE A 3 -11.04 0.64 -19.41
N LEU A 4 -12.31 1.06 -19.42
CA LEU A 4 -13.47 0.17 -19.27
C LEU A 4 -13.84 -0.61 -20.55
N SER A 5 -13.18 -0.35 -21.68
CA SER A 5 -13.56 -0.97 -22.97
C SER A 5 -12.96 -2.35 -23.23
N SER A 6 -12.04 -2.83 -22.40
CA SER A 6 -11.36 -4.12 -22.64
C SER A 6 -12.09 -5.33 -22.06
N TYR A 7 -13.00 -5.15 -21.10
CA TYR A 7 -13.83 -6.21 -20.56
C TYR A 7 -15.28 -6.04 -21.03
N ASN A 8 -15.68 -6.82 -22.05
CA ASN A 8 -17.07 -6.91 -22.50
C ASN A 8 -17.90 -7.65 -21.44
N LEU A 9 -18.27 -6.96 -20.36
CA LEU A 9 -19.26 -7.47 -19.42
C LEU A 9 -20.67 -7.16 -19.97
N ASN A 10 -21.56 -8.14 -19.88
CA ASN A 10 -22.98 -7.89 -20.05
C ASN A 10 -23.43 -6.83 -19.01
N GLU A 11 -24.41 -5.99 -19.34
CA GLU A 11 -24.90 -4.96 -18.42
C GLU A 11 -25.39 -5.53 -17.07
N ASP A 12 -25.83 -6.79 -17.07
CA ASP A 12 -26.29 -7.53 -15.89
C ASP A 12 -25.14 -7.97 -14.94
N ASP A 13 -23.88 -7.90 -15.37
CA ASP A 13 -22.70 -8.32 -14.57
C ASP A 13 -22.03 -7.16 -13.83
N LYS A 14 -22.56 -5.94 -13.96
CA LYS A 14 -21.98 -4.75 -13.31
C LYS A 14 -22.44 -4.64 -11.86
N ILE A 15 -21.49 -4.80 -10.92
CA ILE A 15 -21.74 -4.61 -9.49
C ILE A 15 -21.71 -3.12 -9.18
N SER A 16 -22.87 -2.55 -8.82
CA SER A 16 -23.04 -1.12 -8.55
C SER A 16 -23.11 -0.76 -7.06
N SER A 17 -23.14 -1.78 -6.17
CA SER A 17 -23.13 -1.59 -4.72
C SER A 17 -22.16 -2.58 -4.08
N PHE A 18 -21.39 -2.12 -3.10
CA PHE A 18 -20.54 -2.99 -2.29
C PHE A 18 -21.32 -4.14 -1.63
N ASN A 19 -22.59 -3.90 -1.30
CA ASN A 19 -23.45 -4.92 -0.65
C ASN A 19 -23.88 -6.05 -1.59
N ASP A 20 -23.72 -5.87 -2.91
CA ASP A 20 -24.04 -6.91 -3.91
C ASP A 20 -22.88 -7.91 -4.08
N LEU A 21 -21.72 -7.63 -3.47
CA LEU A 21 -20.59 -8.55 -3.49
C LEU A 21 -20.82 -9.74 -2.58
N ASP A 22 -20.65 -10.95 -3.13
CA ASP A 22 -20.72 -12.18 -2.35
C ASP A 22 -19.36 -12.46 -1.69
N ALA A 23 -19.29 -12.28 -0.37
CA ALA A 23 -18.07 -12.50 0.41
C ALA A 23 -17.56 -13.95 0.41
N SER A 24 -18.34 -14.92 -0.08
CA SER A 24 -17.93 -16.32 -0.22
C SER A 24 -17.16 -16.60 -1.51
N LEU A 25 -17.24 -15.69 -2.48
CA LEU A 25 -16.55 -15.82 -3.75
C LEU A 25 -15.12 -15.30 -3.69
N THR A 26 -14.33 -15.66 -4.70
CA THR A 26 -12.95 -15.19 -4.88
C THR A 26 -12.89 -14.26 -6.08
N TYR A 27 -12.37 -13.06 -5.87
CA TYR A 27 -12.31 -12.00 -6.89
C TYR A 27 -10.88 -11.73 -7.33
N SER A 28 -10.70 -11.56 -8.64
CA SER A 28 -9.45 -11.11 -9.24
C SER A 28 -9.45 -9.60 -9.48
N TYR A 29 -8.30 -9.05 -9.91
CA TYR A 29 -8.21 -7.65 -10.30
C TYR A 29 -9.08 -7.33 -11.52
N ALA A 30 -9.27 -8.30 -12.44
CA ALA A 30 -10.21 -8.15 -13.54
C ALA A 30 -11.64 -7.85 -13.04
N HIS A 31 -12.10 -8.57 -12.00
CA HIS A 31 -13.39 -8.27 -11.38
C HIS A 31 -13.39 -6.88 -10.71
N TYR A 32 -12.32 -6.55 -9.95
CA TYR A 32 -12.18 -5.26 -9.28
C TYR A 32 -12.35 -4.09 -10.25
N LEU A 33 -11.79 -4.17 -11.45
CA LEU A 33 -11.87 -3.13 -12.48
C LEU A 33 -13.30 -2.91 -13.04
N THR A 34 -14.22 -3.83 -12.79
CA THR A 34 -15.61 -3.77 -13.28
C THR A 34 -16.58 -3.16 -12.29
N TRP A 35 -16.17 -2.99 -11.05
CA TRP A 35 -17.03 -2.45 -10.00
C TRP A 35 -17.30 -0.96 -10.17
N LEU A 36 -18.56 -0.56 -9.97
CA LEU A 36 -19.04 0.80 -10.21
C LEU A 36 -19.45 1.54 -8.93
N PHE A 37 -19.09 1.02 -7.76
CA PHE A 37 -19.35 1.67 -6.48
C PHE A 37 -18.17 2.56 -6.03
N ASP A 38 -18.47 3.54 -5.18
CA ASP A 38 -17.49 4.54 -4.73
C ASP A 38 -16.61 4.07 -3.55
N GLU A 39 -16.97 2.95 -2.91
CA GLU A 39 -16.21 2.44 -1.78
C GLU A 39 -14.84 1.96 -2.21
N ARG A 40 -13.82 2.42 -1.49
CA ARG A 40 -12.46 1.91 -1.66
C ARG A 40 -12.35 0.54 -1.01
N VAL A 41 -11.79 -0.39 -1.75
CA VAL A 41 -11.59 -1.77 -1.30
C VAL A 41 -10.19 -2.27 -1.65
N GLU A 42 -9.71 -3.22 -0.88
CA GLU A 42 -8.50 -3.99 -1.15
C GLU A 42 -8.85 -5.45 -1.38
N LEU A 43 -8.05 -6.15 -2.17
CA LEU A 43 -8.14 -7.60 -2.35
C LEU A 43 -6.96 -8.29 -1.67
N ILE A 44 -7.22 -9.26 -0.81
CA ILE A 44 -6.19 -10.12 -0.23
C ILE A 44 -6.57 -11.57 -0.48
N LYS A 45 -5.81 -12.23 -1.36
CA LYS A 45 -6.06 -13.61 -1.81
C LYS A 45 -7.49 -13.79 -2.33
N GLY A 46 -7.99 -12.79 -3.05
CA GLY A 46 -9.32 -12.76 -3.63
C GLY A 46 -10.46 -12.42 -2.67
N GLN A 47 -10.17 -12.21 -1.41
CA GLN A 47 -11.16 -11.72 -0.44
C GLN A 47 -11.17 -10.20 -0.41
N ILE A 48 -12.37 -9.62 -0.27
CA ILE A 48 -12.57 -8.18 -0.29
C ILE A 48 -12.46 -7.61 1.11
N PHE A 49 -11.73 -6.53 1.24
CA PHE A 49 -11.62 -5.75 2.47
C PHE A 49 -12.01 -4.31 2.18
N LYS A 50 -13.09 -3.85 2.82
CA LYS A 50 -13.51 -2.45 2.73
C LYS A 50 -12.51 -1.58 3.47
N MET A 51 -11.98 -0.57 2.80
CA MET A 51 -11.10 0.40 3.42
C MET A 51 -11.89 1.35 4.32
N SER A 52 -11.20 1.94 5.29
CA SER A 52 -11.78 2.99 6.14
C SER A 52 -12.24 4.18 5.28
N PRO A 53 -13.25 4.95 5.74
CA PRO A 53 -13.61 6.22 5.11
C PRO A 53 -12.41 7.15 4.97
N ALA A 54 -12.62 8.29 4.29
CA ALA A 54 -11.56 9.27 4.06
C ALA A 54 -10.70 9.50 5.32
N PRO A 55 -9.36 9.51 5.18
CA PRO A 55 -8.45 9.64 6.30
C PRO A 55 -8.61 10.98 7.02
N SER A 56 -8.32 11.01 8.32
CA SER A 56 -8.39 12.23 9.12
C SER A 56 -7.39 13.29 8.64
N ARG A 57 -7.62 14.56 8.97
CA ARG A 57 -6.67 15.65 8.71
C ARG A 57 -5.27 15.34 9.23
N PHE A 58 -5.18 14.72 10.42
CA PHE A 58 -3.89 14.38 11.03
C PHE A 58 -3.16 13.28 10.27
N HIS A 59 -3.88 12.24 9.85
CA HIS A 59 -3.33 11.20 8.97
C HIS A 59 -2.76 11.80 7.67
N GLN A 60 -3.51 12.68 7.01
CA GLN A 60 -3.06 13.36 5.79
C GLN A 60 -1.83 14.22 6.03
N LYS A 61 -1.77 14.92 7.17
CA LYS A 61 -0.62 15.74 7.57
C LYS A 61 0.65 14.88 7.73
N VAL A 62 0.53 13.73 8.42
CA VAL A 62 1.64 12.78 8.58
C VAL A 62 2.05 12.18 7.24
N SER A 63 1.09 11.83 6.39
CA SER A 63 1.38 11.32 5.03
C SER A 63 2.24 12.30 4.23
N ILE A 64 1.85 13.57 4.17
CA ILE A 64 2.63 14.60 3.46
C ILE A 64 4.03 14.77 4.07
N LYS A 65 4.16 14.76 5.41
CA LYS A 65 5.44 14.93 6.10
C LYS A 65 6.41 13.77 5.91
N ILE A 66 5.91 12.61 5.50
CA ILE A 66 6.73 11.45 5.11
C ILE A 66 6.99 11.46 3.60
N ALA A 67 5.96 11.69 2.80
CA ALA A 67 6.08 11.65 1.34
C ALA A 67 6.96 12.77 0.78
N SER A 68 6.89 14.00 1.34
CA SER A 68 7.67 15.12 0.85
C SER A 68 9.19 14.94 0.99
N PRO A 69 9.74 14.54 2.14
CA PRO A 69 11.17 14.22 2.25
C PRO A 69 11.60 13.07 1.35
N LEU A 70 10.75 12.03 1.18
CA LEU A 70 11.02 10.95 0.24
C LEU A 70 11.09 11.46 -1.19
N PHE A 71 10.12 12.27 -1.62
CA PHE A 71 10.10 12.87 -2.95
C PHE A 71 11.34 13.74 -3.22
N GLU A 72 11.70 14.62 -2.30
CA GLU A 72 12.90 15.48 -2.46
C GLU A 72 14.20 14.65 -2.51
N PHE A 73 14.30 13.62 -1.66
CA PHE A 73 15.46 12.74 -1.65
C PHE A 73 15.59 11.91 -2.93
N LEU A 74 14.46 11.50 -3.50
CA LEU A 74 14.41 10.65 -4.70
C LEU A 74 14.52 11.46 -6.01
N LYS A 75 14.45 12.78 -5.95
CA LYS A 75 14.59 13.67 -7.10
C LYS A 75 15.88 13.38 -7.87
N ASN A 76 15.74 13.11 -9.17
CA ASN A 76 16.82 12.70 -10.07
C ASN A 76 17.48 11.33 -9.73
N LYS A 77 16.79 10.47 -8.99
CA LYS A 77 17.17 9.07 -8.74
C LYS A 77 16.24 8.12 -9.50
N ALA A 78 16.58 6.84 -9.51
CA ALA A 78 15.79 5.82 -10.20
C ALA A 78 14.48 5.45 -9.48
N CYS A 79 14.40 5.69 -8.17
CA CYS A 79 13.22 5.36 -7.39
C CYS A 79 12.18 6.48 -7.41
N GLU A 80 10.92 6.11 -7.40
CA GLU A 80 9.79 7.04 -7.32
C GLU A 80 8.93 6.75 -6.09
N VAL A 81 8.29 7.80 -5.54
CA VAL A 81 7.36 7.69 -4.42
C VAL A 81 5.94 7.98 -4.88
N TYR A 82 5.01 7.14 -4.44
CA TYR A 82 3.58 7.27 -4.72
C TYR A 82 2.79 7.30 -3.41
N ILE A 83 1.66 8.02 -3.42
CA ILE A 83 0.73 8.13 -2.29
C ILE A 83 -0.64 7.59 -2.70
N ALA A 84 -1.40 7.08 -1.72
CA ALA A 84 -2.76 6.60 -1.96
C ALA A 84 -3.69 7.72 -2.53
N PRO A 85 -4.66 7.37 -3.43
CA PRO A 85 -4.93 6.02 -3.93
C PRO A 85 -3.94 5.59 -5.02
N PHE A 86 -3.33 4.43 -4.85
CA PHE A 86 -2.38 3.86 -5.80
C PHE A 86 -2.40 2.34 -5.68
N ASP A 87 -2.84 1.65 -6.74
CA ASP A 87 -2.97 0.20 -6.71
C ASP A 87 -1.61 -0.49 -6.79
N VAL A 88 -1.33 -1.34 -5.79
CA VAL A 88 -0.21 -2.26 -5.81
C VAL A 88 -0.75 -3.67 -6.00
N ARG A 89 -0.50 -4.23 -7.17
CA ARG A 89 -0.95 -5.56 -7.59
C ARG A 89 0.13 -6.59 -7.33
N PHE A 90 -0.19 -7.65 -6.63
CA PHE A 90 0.75 -8.70 -6.21
C PHE A 90 0.48 -10.01 -6.97
N PRO A 91 1.05 -10.22 -8.16
CA PRO A 91 0.88 -11.43 -8.94
C PRO A 91 1.63 -12.63 -8.36
N LYS A 92 1.02 -13.82 -8.43
CA LYS A 92 1.68 -15.10 -8.14
C LYS A 92 1.95 -15.86 -9.45
N GLY A 93 2.90 -15.38 -10.23
CA GLY A 93 3.25 -15.93 -11.55
C GLY A 93 2.74 -15.07 -12.69
N SER A 94 1.57 -15.36 -13.25
CA SER A 94 0.97 -14.56 -14.31
C SER A 94 0.66 -13.13 -13.85
N LYS A 95 0.89 -12.16 -14.75
CA LYS A 95 0.56 -10.74 -14.56
C LYS A 95 -0.76 -10.34 -15.20
N ALA A 96 -1.51 -11.31 -15.75
CA ALA A 96 -2.84 -11.05 -16.31
C ALA A 96 -3.80 -10.68 -15.16
N ASP A 97 -4.71 -9.74 -15.40
CA ASP A 97 -5.61 -9.20 -14.38
C ASP A 97 -6.52 -10.29 -13.76
N GLU A 98 -6.86 -11.31 -14.53
CA GLU A 98 -7.64 -12.48 -14.10
C GLU A 98 -6.90 -13.34 -13.06
N ASP A 99 -5.56 -13.30 -13.07
CA ASP A 99 -4.70 -14.12 -12.22
C ASP A 99 -4.17 -13.34 -10.99
N ILE A 100 -4.50 -12.06 -10.87
CA ILE A 100 -4.10 -11.22 -9.74
C ILE A 100 -5.22 -11.18 -8.70
N TYR A 101 -5.00 -11.80 -7.56
CA TYR A 101 -5.95 -11.92 -6.45
C TYR A 101 -5.57 -11.10 -5.22
N THR A 102 -4.48 -10.34 -5.29
CA THR A 102 -4.06 -9.47 -4.18
C THR A 102 -3.72 -8.10 -4.72
N VAL A 103 -4.47 -7.10 -4.26
CA VAL A 103 -4.32 -5.68 -4.62
C VAL A 103 -4.49 -4.87 -3.36
N LEU A 104 -3.47 -4.12 -2.99
CA LEU A 104 -3.46 -3.24 -1.83
C LEU A 104 -3.23 -1.78 -2.26
N GLN A 105 -3.70 -0.85 -1.43
CA GLN A 105 -3.48 0.58 -1.60
C GLN A 105 -2.74 1.14 -0.36
N PRO A 106 -1.41 0.94 -0.27
CA PRO A 106 -0.64 1.48 0.84
C PRO A 106 -0.70 3.01 0.86
N ASP A 107 -0.62 3.61 2.04
CA ASP A 107 -0.65 5.06 2.18
C ASP A 107 0.49 5.73 1.40
N ILE A 108 1.71 5.15 1.45
CA ILE A 108 2.85 5.58 0.64
C ILE A 108 3.63 4.34 0.21
N CYS A 109 4.16 4.34 -1.01
CA CYS A 109 5.13 3.34 -1.44
C CYS A 109 6.27 3.94 -2.25
N VAL A 110 7.43 3.27 -2.23
CA VAL A 110 8.60 3.63 -3.03
C VAL A 110 8.91 2.47 -3.96
N ILE A 111 9.12 2.76 -5.24
CA ILE A 111 9.37 1.79 -6.30
C ILE A 111 10.65 2.20 -7.02
N CYS A 112 11.65 1.32 -7.04
CA CYS A 112 12.95 1.56 -7.66
C CYS A 112 13.09 0.86 -9.02
N ASP A 113 12.24 -0.10 -9.31
CA ASP A 113 12.19 -0.81 -10.59
C ASP A 113 11.03 -0.28 -11.44
N GLN A 114 11.36 0.60 -12.39
CA GLN A 114 10.38 1.25 -13.28
C GLN A 114 9.58 0.24 -14.13
N SER A 115 10.11 -0.96 -14.36
CA SER A 115 9.39 -2.00 -15.12
C SER A 115 8.17 -2.57 -14.38
N LYS A 116 8.00 -2.22 -13.11
CA LYS A 116 6.82 -2.56 -12.30
C LYS A 116 5.70 -1.52 -12.41
N LEU A 117 5.94 -0.38 -13.04
CA LEU A 117 4.98 0.71 -13.16
C LEU A 117 4.22 0.64 -14.49
N ASP A 118 2.92 0.89 -14.40
CA ASP A 118 2.06 1.15 -15.56
C ASP A 118 1.02 2.23 -15.19
N ASP A 119 0.12 2.59 -16.13
CA ASP A 119 -0.89 3.65 -15.93
C ASP A 119 -1.89 3.34 -14.79
N ARG A 120 -1.96 2.09 -14.33
CA ARG A 120 -2.86 1.63 -13.28
C ARG A 120 -2.17 1.44 -11.91
N GLY A 121 -0.88 1.75 -11.81
CA GLY A 121 -0.11 1.63 -10.57
C GLY A 121 1.10 0.70 -10.66
N CYS A 122 1.33 -0.10 -9.62
CA CYS A 122 2.47 -1.02 -9.53
C CYS A 122 2.04 -2.47 -9.73
N ILE A 123 2.85 -3.26 -10.46
CA ILE A 123 2.69 -4.70 -10.63
C ILE A 123 3.92 -5.44 -10.08
N GLY A 124 3.79 -6.00 -8.91
CA GLY A 124 4.86 -6.59 -8.10
C GLY A 124 5.08 -5.80 -6.81
N ALA A 125 6.02 -6.26 -5.98
CA ALA A 125 6.29 -5.63 -4.70
C ALA A 125 7.01 -4.28 -4.86
N PRO A 126 6.54 -3.19 -4.22
CA PRO A 126 7.33 -2.00 -3.98
C PRO A 126 8.59 -2.31 -3.15
N ASP A 127 9.57 -1.41 -3.20
CA ASP A 127 10.76 -1.54 -2.37
C ASP A 127 10.50 -1.13 -0.91
N ILE A 128 9.70 -0.08 -0.70
CA ILE A 128 9.25 0.37 0.62
C ILE A 128 7.74 0.54 0.59
N VAL A 129 7.07 0.11 1.65
CA VAL A 129 5.65 0.38 1.91
C VAL A 129 5.51 1.06 3.27
N VAL A 130 4.66 2.07 3.33
CA VAL A 130 4.33 2.82 4.55
C VAL A 130 2.84 2.74 4.79
N GLU A 131 2.45 2.32 5.99
CA GLU A 131 1.07 2.33 6.48
C GLU A 131 0.96 3.27 7.69
N ILE A 132 0.05 4.22 7.63
CA ILE A 132 -0.21 5.21 8.67
C ILE A 132 -1.49 4.82 9.38
N LEU A 133 -1.37 4.42 10.64
CA LEU A 133 -2.50 3.87 11.39
C LEU A 133 -3.54 4.94 11.71
N SER A 134 -4.79 4.57 11.49
CA SER A 134 -5.97 5.30 11.96
C SER A 134 -6.57 4.59 13.19
N PRO A 135 -7.35 5.29 14.04
CA PRO A 135 -7.96 4.68 15.22
C PRO A 135 -8.85 3.44 14.95
N GLY A 136 -9.28 3.26 13.70
CA GLY A 136 -10.11 2.12 13.28
C GLY A 136 -9.33 0.90 12.79
N ASN A 137 -8.00 1.00 12.59
CA ASN A 137 -7.22 -0.16 12.15
C ASN A 137 -7.27 -1.28 13.19
N ASN A 138 -7.52 -2.50 12.73
CA ASN A 138 -7.60 -3.65 13.60
C ASN A 138 -6.39 -4.59 13.42
N LYS A 139 -6.13 -5.41 14.43
CA LYS A 139 -5.00 -6.36 14.43
C LYS A 139 -5.02 -7.31 13.23
N LYS A 140 -6.20 -7.74 12.77
CA LYS A 140 -6.35 -8.67 11.65
C LYS A 140 -5.90 -8.03 10.33
N GLU A 141 -6.28 -6.77 10.10
CA GLU A 141 -5.88 -6.00 8.92
C GLU A 141 -4.35 -5.84 8.86
N LEU A 142 -3.74 -5.39 9.97
CA LEU A 142 -2.28 -5.24 10.05
C LEU A 142 -1.54 -6.55 9.83
N LEU A 143 -2.04 -7.66 10.41
CA LEU A 143 -1.45 -8.98 10.22
C LEU A 143 -1.57 -9.46 8.77
N ASN A 144 -2.71 -9.22 8.11
CA ASN A 144 -2.90 -9.57 6.71
C ASN A 144 -1.92 -8.81 5.81
N LYS A 145 -1.80 -7.48 5.98
CA LYS A 145 -0.86 -6.64 5.21
C LYS A 145 0.59 -7.04 5.48
N TYR A 146 0.97 -7.26 6.74
CA TYR A 146 2.31 -7.78 7.09
C TYR A 146 2.64 -9.07 6.33
N ASN A 147 1.72 -10.05 6.34
CA ASN A 147 1.91 -11.32 5.67
C ASN A 147 2.05 -11.15 4.14
N VAL A 148 1.21 -10.30 3.54
CA VAL A 148 1.28 -10.01 2.09
C VAL A 148 2.61 -9.36 1.75
N TYR A 149 3.00 -8.29 2.44
CA TYR A 149 4.24 -7.58 2.14
C TYR A 149 5.47 -8.46 2.31
N GLN A 150 5.49 -9.31 3.35
CA GLN A 150 6.57 -10.28 3.55
C GLN A 150 6.57 -11.36 2.45
N GLU A 151 5.41 -11.94 2.13
CA GLU A 151 5.26 -13.00 1.12
C GLU A 151 5.75 -12.56 -0.25
N PHE A 152 5.46 -11.31 -0.64
CA PHE A 152 5.83 -10.78 -1.95
C PHE A 152 7.18 -10.07 -1.99
N GLY A 153 7.88 -9.95 -0.86
CA GLY A 153 9.26 -9.46 -0.82
C GLY A 153 9.39 -7.93 -0.79
N VAL A 154 8.46 -7.21 -0.18
CA VAL A 154 8.65 -5.79 0.13
C VAL A 154 9.84 -5.66 1.07
N LYS A 155 10.87 -4.88 0.68
CA LYS A 155 12.15 -4.84 1.41
C LYS A 155 12.06 -4.15 2.76
N GLU A 156 11.32 -3.04 2.82
CA GLU A 156 11.02 -2.36 4.08
C GLU A 156 9.51 -2.08 4.20
N TYR A 157 8.96 -2.42 5.36
CA TYR A 157 7.58 -2.12 5.73
C TYR A 157 7.57 -1.22 6.96
N TRP A 158 7.05 -0.02 6.82
CA TRP A 158 7.00 1.01 7.85
C TRP A 158 5.59 1.17 8.38
N ILE A 159 5.44 1.12 9.70
CA ILE A 159 4.17 1.34 10.39
C ILE A 159 4.30 2.59 11.25
N ILE A 160 3.46 3.57 10.99
CA ILE A 160 3.41 4.82 11.74
C ILE A 160 2.12 4.87 12.55
N SER A 161 2.24 5.10 13.85
CA SER A 161 1.10 5.37 14.73
C SER A 161 1.07 6.86 15.12
N PRO A 162 0.28 7.69 14.42
CA PRO A 162 0.25 9.13 14.70
C PRO A 162 -0.23 9.45 16.11
N GLY A 163 -1.23 8.71 16.63
CA GLY A 163 -1.77 8.90 17.97
C GLY A 163 -0.75 8.67 19.09
N GLU A 164 0.07 7.64 18.93
CA GLU A 164 1.12 7.25 19.87
C GLU A 164 2.47 7.92 19.57
N LYS A 165 2.57 8.65 18.46
CA LYS A 165 3.81 9.26 17.95
C LYS A 165 4.96 8.24 17.87
N THR A 166 4.66 7.06 17.30
CA THR A 166 5.62 5.97 17.17
C THR A 166 5.79 5.51 15.73
N PHE A 167 6.96 4.95 15.46
CA PHE A 167 7.36 4.39 14.18
C PHE A 167 7.99 3.02 14.39
N LEU A 168 7.55 2.03 13.62
CA LEU A 168 8.12 0.69 13.60
C LEU A 168 8.49 0.33 12.16
N LYS A 169 9.69 -0.21 11.96
CA LYS A 169 10.17 -0.67 10.67
C LYS A 169 10.42 -2.18 10.69
N TYR A 170 9.92 -2.86 9.68
CA TYR A 170 10.31 -4.21 9.35
C TYR A 170 11.24 -4.19 8.14
N THR A 171 12.36 -4.89 8.23
CA THR A 171 13.32 -5.07 7.13
C THR A 171 13.33 -6.54 6.73
N LEU A 172 13.18 -6.82 5.45
CA LEU A 172 13.23 -8.18 4.93
C LEU A 172 14.67 -8.69 4.93
N ASP A 173 14.92 -9.82 5.56
CA ASP A 173 16.22 -10.45 5.57
C ASP A 173 16.44 -11.38 4.36
N GLU A 174 17.64 -11.93 4.22
CA GLU A 174 18.02 -12.85 3.14
C GLU A 174 17.20 -14.15 3.12
N SER A 175 16.58 -14.52 4.23
CA SER A 175 15.67 -15.68 4.31
C SER A 175 14.23 -15.36 3.91
N GLY A 176 13.95 -14.10 3.53
CA GLY A 176 12.61 -13.63 3.19
C GLY A 176 11.70 -13.45 4.41
N LYS A 177 12.29 -13.14 5.57
CA LYS A 177 11.54 -12.87 6.81
C LYS A 177 11.77 -11.46 7.31
N TYR A 178 10.70 -10.86 7.81
CA TYR A 178 10.77 -9.53 8.41
C TYR A 178 11.44 -9.54 9.77
N GLN A 179 12.45 -8.68 9.91
CA GLN A 179 13.11 -8.36 11.16
C GLN A 179 12.63 -6.99 11.65
N PRO A 180 11.99 -6.93 12.84
CA PRO A 180 11.52 -5.64 13.37
C PRO A 180 12.70 -4.81 13.87
N SER A 181 12.62 -3.49 13.69
CA SER A 181 13.44 -2.53 14.42
C SER A 181 13.04 -2.47 15.89
N LYS A 182 13.76 -1.68 16.69
CA LYS A 182 13.18 -1.14 17.92
C LYS A 182 11.97 -0.24 17.57
N LEU A 183 11.11 0.01 18.53
CA LEU A 183 10.09 1.04 18.40
C LEU A 183 10.76 2.40 18.49
N PHE A 184 10.61 3.25 17.47
CA PHE A 184 11.12 4.61 17.47
C PHE A 184 10.03 5.59 17.90
N THR A 185 10.45 6.72 18.49
CA THR A 185 9.57 7.79 18.94
C THR A 185 10.21 9.15 18.69
N LEU A 186 9.67 10.22 19.30
CA LEU A 186 10.19 11.58 19.19
C LEU A 186 11.70 11.65 19.49
N SER A 187 12.36 12.66 18.92
CA SER A 187 13.81 12.91 18.99
C SER A 187 14.69 11.84 18.35
N GLU A 188 14.09 10.99 17.51
CA GLU A 188 14.82 9.97 16.76
C GLU A 188 14.75 10.21 15.25
N VAL A 189 15.76 9.71 14.54
CA VAL A 189 15.88 9.78 13.09
C VAL A 189 15.81 8.36 12.53
N ILE A 190 14.97 8.19 11.51
CA ILE A 190 14.83 6.93 10.79
C ILE A 190 15.72 6.95 9.55
N THR A 191 16.45 5.89 9.36
CA THR A 191 17.22 5.62 8.13
C THR A 191 16.63 4.43 7.38
N SER A 192 16.96 4.32 6.09
CA SER A 192 16.52 3.21 5.23
C SER A 192 17.73 2.46 4.65
N SER A 193 17.67 1.13 4.64
CA SER A 193 18.64 0.29 3.95
C SER A 193 18.40 0.28 2.44
N VAL A 194 17.15 0.50 2.02
CA VAL A 194 16.75 0.59 0.60
C VAL A 194 17.19 1.93 -0.01
N LEU A 195 17.20 3.00 0.79
CA LEU A 195 17.56 4.36 0.39
C LEU A 195 18.78 4.85 1.20
N PRO A 196 20.01 4.42 0.86
CA PRO A 196 21.20 4.84 1.58
C PRO A 196 21.35 6.36 1.63
N GLY A 197 21.53 6.91 2.85
CA GLY A 197 21.64 8.35 3.10
C GLY A 197 20.30 9.07 3.27
N PHE A 198 19.16 8.38 3.16
CA PHE A 198 17.87 8.96 3.54
C PHE A 198 17.73 9.01 5.06
N GLU A 199 17.27 10.16 5.55
CA GLU A 199 16.99 10.40 6.96
C GLU A 199 15.59 11.03 7.12
N LEU A 200 14.80 10.52 8.06
CA LEU A 200 13.47 11.03 8.41
C LEU A 200 13.44 11.37 9.89
N ASN A 201 13.36 12.66 10.21
CA ASN A 201 13.26 13.14 11.59
C ASN A 201 11.83 13.00 12.11
N LEU A 202 11.64 12.22 13.18
CA LEU A 202 10.29 11.96 13.73
C LEU A 202 9.68 13.18 14.43
N ASP A 203 10.48 14.14 14.93
CA ASP A 203 9.93 15.38 15.46
C ASP A 203 9.22 16.19 14.38
N GLU A 204 9.78 16.23 13.15
CA GLU A 204 9.13 16.91 12.04
C GLU A 204 7.90 16.15 11.52
N VAL A 205 7.92 14.82 11.56
CA VAL A 205 6.76 13.98 11.18
C VAL A 205 5.58 14.22 12.12
N PHE A 206 5.81 14.23 13.43
CA PHE A 206 4.75 14.31 14.46
C PHE A 206 4.48 15.73 14.98
N LYS A 207 5.15 16.73 14.46
CA LYS A 207 4.92 18.14 14.79
C LYS A 207 3.52 18.60 14.33
N ASP A 208 2.78 19.29 15.19
CA ASP A 208 1.47 19.87 14.91
C ASP A 208 1.49 21.00 13.89
#